data_44b83e45bc05386a199ad4a0433a4a23
#
_entry.id   44b83e45bc05386a199ad4a0433a4a23
#
_cell.length_a   1.000
_cell.length_b   1.000
_cell.length_c   1.000
_cell.angle_alpha   90.00
_cell.angle_beta   90.00
_cell.angle_gamma   90.00
#
_symmetry.space_group_name_H-M   'P 1'
#
loop_
_entity.id
_entity.type
_entity.pdbx_description
1 polymer ?
#
loop_
_entity_poly.entity_id
_entity_poly.type
_entity_poly.pdbx_seq_one_letter_code
_entity_poly.pdbx_strand_id
1 'polypeptide(L)'
;MGQRLVGRSVHAIDAAVTAEREGVDYVIFGPVWPSPSHPDEKPQGIRSLANVARAVQIPVLAIGGVTSERADECAKAGAAGYAAITLFR
;
A
#
# COMPACT_ATOMS: atom_id res chain seq x y z
N MET A 1 27.98 -0.42 5.09
CA MET A 1 27.05 -1.12 5.66
C MET A 1 25.65 -0.85 5.23
N GLY A 2 25.02 -1.77 4.70
CA GLY A 2 23.69 -1.62 4.19
C GLY A 2 22.67 -1.29 5.29
N GLN A 3 21.75 -0.45 4.96
CA GLN A 3 20.63 -0.18 5.84
C GLN A 3 19.47 -1.03 5.41
N ARG A 4 18.74 -1.54 6.37
CA ARG A 4 17.53 -2.26 6.07
C ARG A 4 16.35 -1.33 6.09
N LEU A 5 15.55 -1.42 5.05
CA LEU A 5 14.27 -0.73 5.03
C LEU A 5 13.26 -1.58 5.77
N VAL A 6 12.51 -0.93 6.64
CA VAL A 6 11.47 -1.60 7.41
C VAL A 6 10.13 -1.16 6.88
N GLY A 7 9.34 -2.11 6.40
CA GLY A 7 8.01 -1.85 5.91
C GLY A 7 6.98 -2.56 6.75
N ARG A 8 5.77 -2.11 6.69
CA ARG A 8 4.67 -2.72 7.42
C ARG A 8 3.41 -2.74 6.57
N SER A 9 2.74 -3.87 6.55
CA SER A 9 1.45 -3.99 5.89
C SER A 9 0.38 -3.38 6.78
N VAL A 10 -0.43 -2.51 6.20
CA VAL A 10 -1.50 -1.84 6.95
C VAL A 10 -2.79 -1.93 6.15
N HIS A 11 -3.90 -1.90 6.84
CA HIS A 11 -5.22 -1.99 6.22
C HIS A 11 -6.12 -0.82 6.60
N ALA A 12 -5.59 0.16 7.28
CA ALA A 12 -6.35 1.32 7.74
C ALA A 12 -5.43 2.50 7.95
N ILE A 13 -6.03 3.69 7.97
CA ILE A 13 -5.28 4.92 8.21
C ILE A 13 -4.61 4.89 9.58
N ASP A 14 -5.33 4.44 10.59
CA ASP A 14 -4.79 4.40 11.96
C ASP A 14 -3.52 3.56 12.04
N ALA A 15 -3.54 2.41 11.38
CA ALA A 15 -2.38 1.53 11.37
C ALA A 15 -1.21 2.18 10.64
N ALA A 16 -1.48 2.92 9.57
CA ALA A 16 -0.42 3.61 8.83
C ALA A 16 0.21 4.71 9.66
N VAL A 17 -0.61 5.49 10.35
CA VAL A 17 -0.10 6.57 11.21
C VAL A 17 0.72 6.00 12.36
N THR A 18 0.24 4.92 12.96
CA THR A 18 0.96 4.26 14.04
C THR A 18 2.30 3.72 13.54
N ALA A 19 2.31 3.10 12.37
CA ALA A 19 3.55 2.59 11.79
C ALA A 19 4.56 3.72 11.55
N GLU A 20 4.07 4.84 11.04
CA GLU A 20 4.95 6.00 10.83
C GLU A 20 5.56 6.47 12.13
N ARG A 21 4.76 6.54 13.19
CA ARG A 21 5.25 6.94 14.50
C ARG A 21 6.28 5.98 15.06
N GLU A 22 6.13 4.71 14.72
CA GLU A 22 7.07 3.69 15.18
C GLU A 22 8.35 3.66 14.38
N GLY A 23 8.44 4.47 13.34
CA GLY A 23 9.69 4.64 12.61
C GLY A 23 9.89 3.71 11.43
N VAL A 24 8.82 3.10 10.92
CA VAL A 24 8.98 2.29 9.71
C VAL A 24 9.30 3.20 8.52
N ASP A 25 9.97 2.65 7.54
CA ASP A 25 10.42 3.42 6.38
C ASP A 25 9.34 3.55 5.32
N TYR A 26 8.41 2.60 5.26
CA TYR A 26 7.30 2.64 4.31
C TYR A 26 6.17 1.75 4.81
N VAL A 27 5.00 1.93 4.23
CA VAL A 27 3.86 1.04 4.51
C VAL A 27 3.36 0.45 3.21
N ILE A 28 2.79 -0.73 3.31
CA ILE A 28 2.15 -1.42 2.20
C ILE A 28 0.67 -1.46 2.50
N PHE A 29 -0.13 -0.85 1.64
CA PHE A 29 -1.56 -0.71 1.86
C PHE A 29 -2.35 -1.54 0.86
N GLY A 30 -3.30 -2.28 1.34
CA GLY A 30 -4.17 -3.08 0.49
C GLY A 30 -5.00 -4.06 1.28
N PRO A 31 -5.74 -4.92 0.60
CA PRO A 31 -5.85 -4.97 -0.86
C PRO A 31 -6.66 -3.80 -1.41
N VAL A 32 -6.16 -3.15 -2.46
CA VAL A 32 -6.85 -2.01 -3.04
C VAL A 32 -8.02 -2.47 -3.91
N TRP A 33 -7.81 -3.52 -4.69
CA TRP A 33 -8.83 -4.14 -5.51
C TRP A 33 -8.99 -5.60 -5.13
N PRO A 34 -10.10 -6.24 -5.53
CA PRO A 34 -10.27 -7.68 -5.25
C PRO A 34 -9.11 -8.48 -5.81
N SER A 35 -8.66 -9.47 -5.06
CA SER A 35 -7.55 -10.31 -5.44
C SER A 35 -7.94 -11.78 -5.38
N PRO A 36 -7.61 -12.56 -6.42
CA PRO A 36 -7.88 -14.00 -6.38
C PRO A 36 -7.12 -14.71 -5.26
N SER A 37 -5.99 -14.13 -4.84
CA SER A 37 -5.18 -14.73 -3.79
C SER A 37 -5.85 -14.63 -2.43
N HIS A 38 -6.72 -13.64 -2.24
CA HIS A 38 -7.36 -13.40 -0.95
C HIS A 38 -8.82 -13.04 -1.20
N PRO A 39 -9.63 -14.01 -1.67
CA PRO A 39 -11.01 -13.71 -2.04
C PRO A 39 -11.89 -13.28 -0.88
N ASP A 40 -11.49 -13.62 0.34
CA ASP A 40 -12.29 -13.27 1.52
C ASP A 40 -11.99 -11.86 2.04
N GLU A 41 -10.94 -11.23 1.57
CA GLU A 41 -10.61 -9.89 2.01
C GLU A 41 -11.38 -8.86 1.21
N LYS A 42 -11.95 -7.88 1.91
CA LYS A 42 -12.64 -6.79 1.26
C LYS A 42 -11.63 -5.81 0.68
N PRO A 43 -11.80 -5.41 -0.59
CA PRO A 43 -10.90 -4.40 -1.16
C PRO A 43 -11.10 -3.07 -0.45
N GLN A 44 -9.99 -2.38 -0.21
CA GLN A 44 -10.02 -1.09 0.48
C GLN A 44 -10.39 0.06 -0.44
N GLY A 45 -10.08 -0.07 -1.72
CA GLY A 45 -10.43 0.93 -2.71
C GLY A 45 -9.38 2.02 -2.86
N ILE A 46 -9.45 2.69 -4.01
CA ILE A 46 -8.48 3.73 -4.35
C ILE A 46 -8.64 4.97 -3.46
N ARG A 47 -9.86 5.25 -3.01
CA ARG A 47 -10.10 6.40 -2.14
C ARG A 47 -9.42 6.21 -0.79
N SER A 48 -9.50 5.00 -0.24
CA SER A 48 -8.81 4.70 1.01
C SER A 48 -7.31 4.81 0.85
N LEU A 49 -6.77 4.36 -0.28
CA LEU A 49 -5.36 4.51 -0.58
C LEU A 49 -4.98 6.00 -0.58
N ALA A 50 -5.78 6.83 -1.21
CA ALA A 50 -5.51 8.27 -1.24
C ALA A 50 -5.52 8.87 0.16
N ASN A 51 -6.44 8.43 1.00
CA ASN A 51 -6.53 8.91 2.37
C ASN A 51 -5.30 8.52 3.18
N VAL A 52 -4.84 7.28 3.03
CA VAL A 52 -3.62 6.83 3.71
C VAL A 52 -2.42 7.62 3.23
N ALA A 53 -2.30 7.81 1.91
CA ALA A 53 -1.16 8.54 1.34
C ALA A 53 -1.10 9.97 1.85
N ARG A 54 -2.25 10.58 2.14
CA ARG A 54 -2.28 11.93 2.68
C ARG A 54 -2.03 11.98 4.18
N ALA A 55 -2.30 10.89 4.87
CA ALA A 55 -2.19 10.84 6.33
C ALA A 55 -0.76 10.66 6.82
N VAL A 56 0.12 10.12 5.98
CA VAL A 56 1.51 9.85 6.37
C VAL A 56 2.45 10.48 5.36
N GLN A 57 3.69 10.73 5.80
CA GLN A 57 4.72 11.29 4.93
C GLN A 57 5.65 10.23 4.39
N ILE A 58 5.66 9.05 4.99
CA ILE A 58 6.47 7.95 4.49
C ILE A 58 5.82 7.37 3.23
N PRO A 59 6.60 6.72 2.37
CA PRO A 59 6.05 6.14 1.14
C PRO A 59 4.96 5.11 1.42
N VAL A 60 3.92 5.12 0.60
CA VAL A 60 2.83 4.17 0.66
C VAL A 60 2.86 3.36 -0.64
N LEU A 61 2.98 2.05 -0.51
CA LEU A 61 2.97 1.15 -1.64
C LEU A 61 1.61 0.47 -1.71
N ALA A 62 1.03 0.42 -2.90
CA ALA A 62 -0.27 -0.21 -3.10
C ALA A 62 -0.08 -1.68 -3.45
N ILE A 63 -0.93 -2.53 -2.90
CA ILE A 63 -0.89 -3.97 -3.18
C ILE A 63 -2.32 -4.47 -3.30
N GLY A 64 -2.48 -5.58 -4.00
CA GLY A 64 -3.76 -6.25 -4.14
C GLY A 64 -4.50 -5.87 -5.40
N GLY A 65 -4.45 -6.74 -6.39
CA GLY A 65 -5.17 -6.55 -7.64
C GLY A 65 -4.65 -5.41 -8.50
N VAL A 66 -3.41 -4.99 -8.30
CA VAL A 66 -2.84 -3.87 -9.05
C VAL A 66 -2.37 -4.38 -10.41
N THR A 67 -2.92 -3.79 -11.47
CA THR A 67 -2.53 -4.06 -12.86
C THR A 67 -1.80 -2.84 -13.38
N SER A 68 -1.24 -2.95 -14.59
CA SER A 68 -0.58 -1.80 -15.22
C SER A 68 -1.51 -0.60 -15.31
N GLU A 69 -2.77 -0.83 -15.63
CA GLU A 69 -3.74 0.26 -15.75
C GLU A 69 -4.05 0.87 -14.38
N ARG A 70 -4.17 0.01 -13.37
CA ARG A 70 -4.49 0.47 -12.03
C ARG A 70 -3.29 1.13 -11.35
N ALA A 71 -2.08 0.83 -11.81
CA ALA A 71 -0.89 1.48 -11.29
C ALA A 71 -0.95 3.00 -11.46
N ASP A 72 -1.49 3.46 -12.59
CA ASP A 72 -1.65 4.90 -12.80
C ASP A 72 -2.62 5.51 -11.80
N GLU A 73 -3.69 4.81 -11.47
CA GLU A 73 -4.63 5.28 -10.47
C GLU A 73 -3.99 5.35 -9.10
N CYS A 74 -3.16 4.37 -8.76
CA CYS A 74 -2.43 4.39 -7.50
C CYS A 74 -1.51 5.59 -7.41
N ALA A 75 -0.79 5.89 -8.48
CA ALA A 75 0.11 7.02 -8.50
C ALA A 75 -0.65 8.33 -8.33
N LYS A 76 -1.80 8.47 -8.99
CA LYS A 76 -2.63 9.66 -8.86
C LYS A 76 -3.20 9.81 -7.46
N ALA A 77 -3.40 8.70 -6.76
CA ALA A 77 -3.87 8.72 -5.39
C ALA A 77 -2.76 9.06 -4.40
N GLY A 78 -1.52 9.13 -4.84
CA GLY A 78 -0.40 9.50 -3.97
C GLY A 78 0.47 8.34 -3.55
N ALA A 79 0.25 7.14 -4.08
CA ALA A 79 1.12 6.03 -3.76
C ALA A 79 2.50 6.24 -4.38
N ALA A 80 3.54 5.91 -3.63
CA ALA A 80 4.91 6.02 -4.11
C ALA A 80 5.25 4.91 -5.08
N GLY A 81 4.48 3.83 -5.05
CA GLY A 81 4.69 2.70 -5.93
C GLY A 81 3.62 1.66 -5.71
N TYR A 82 3.79 0.53 -6.33
CA TYR A 82 2.85 -0.57 -6.15
C TYR A 82 3.62 -1.88 -6.17
N ALA A 83 3.00 -2.90 -5.58
CA ALA A 83 3.53 -4.23 -5.61
C ALA A 83 2.46 -5.16 -6.16
N ALA A 84 2.83 -5.92 -7.16
CA ALA A 84 2.00 -6.99 -7.68
C ALA A 84 2.70 -8.30 -7.33
N ILE A 85 2.03 -9.14 -6.58
CA ILE A 85 2.66 -10.37 -6.09
C ILE A 85 3.24 -11.19 -7.23
N THR A 86 2.54 -11.19 -8.36
CA THR A 86 2.99 -11.96 -9.51
C THR A 86 4.32 -11.47 -10.08
N LEU A 87 4.72 -10.25 -9.79
CA LEU A 87 5.99 -9.73 -10.30
C LEU A 87 7.19 -10.30 -9.57
N PHE A 88 6.98 -10.92 -8.44
CA PHE A 88 8.07 -11.44 -7.63
C PHE A 88 8.26 -12.94 -7.77
N ARG A 89 7.70 -13.51 -8.80
CA ARG A 89 7.82 -14.93 -9.03
C ARG A 89 8.82 -15.28 -10.09
#